data_28baf4a786552840d6b19318c1e89e98
#
_entry.id   28baf4a786552840d6b19318c1e89e98
#
_cell.length_a   1.000
_cell.length_b   1.000
_cell.length_c   1.000
_cell.angle_alpha   90.00
_cell.angle_beta   90.00
_cell.angle_gamma   90.00
#
_symmetry.space_group_name_H-M   'P 1'
#
loop_
_entity.id
_entity.type
_entity.pdbx_description
1 polymer ?
#
loop_
_entity_poly.entity_id
_entity_poly.type
_entity_poly.pdbx_seq_one_letter_code
_entity_poly.pdbx_strand_id
1 'polypeptide(L)'
;MRRVVISFLVAALGVTSACSYTVNGTPVSAKALDVDPPFSSQPSAPSTTKRPAGNGSVGDICSLVGWGDLPYDVRDKNAKPTETDYDATFDQSCKWQTSVGDLDVGVTLRFREGRPISLDQSNGEFQVGDRKVTYFDRTTDPSVQPSCVLVMDYAGGGVGIIVIDGSARFGPICDQGKKVAEVLLAKEPNG
;
A
#
# COMPACT_ATOMS: atom_id res chain seq x y z
N MET A 1 25.58 7.22 71.88
CA MET A 1 24.99 7.89 70.71
C MET A 1 24.49 6.83 69.79
N ARG A 2 23.16 6.58 69.80
CA ARG A 2 22.49 5.56 69.01
C ARG A 2 21.85 6.26 67.78
N ARG A 3 22.27 5.95 66.55
CA ARG A 3 21.63 6.42 65.32
C ARG A 3 20.58 5.39 64.92
N VAL A 4 19.33 5.85 64.88
CA VAL A 4 18.19 5.13 64.37
C VAL A 4 18.08 5.40 62.89
N VAL A 5 18.17 4.35 62.05
CA VAL A 5 17.93 4.40 60.60
C VAL A 5 16.47 4.01 60.39
N ILE A 6 15.66 4.94 59.90
CA ILE A 6 14.29 4.72 59.52
C ILE A 6 14.28 4.45 58.01
N SER A 7 13.98 3.18 57.65
CA SER A 7 13.78 2.79 56.26
C SER A 7 12.33 3.06 55.85
N PHE A 8 12.13 3.98 54.89
CA PHE A 8 10.83 4.17 54.25
C PHE A 8 10.74 3.25 53.03
N LEU A 9 9.78 2.33 53.14
CA LEU A 9 9.40 1.44 52.05
C LEU A 9 8.25 2.15 51.31
N VAL A 10 8.51 2.64 50.10
CA VAL A 10 7.52 3.22 49.20
C VAL A 10 7.00 2.11 48.28
N ALA A 11 5.80 1.65 48.52
CA ALA A 11 5.09 0.75 47.62
C ALA A 11 4.44 1.57 46.52
N ALA A 12 4.98 1.49 45.30
CA ALA A 12 4.37 2.08 44.11
C ALA A 12 3.32 1.11 43.52
N LEU A 13 2.05 1.41 43.77
CA LEU A 13 0.90 0.75 43.13
C LEU A 13 0.78 1.36 41.72
N GLY A 14 1.26 0.65 40.70
CA GLY A 14 1.04 0.97 39.31
C GLY A 14 -0.39 0.64 38.88
N VAL A 15 -1.21 1.66 38.73
CA VAL A 15 -2.55 1.55 38.13
C VAL A 15 -2.35 1.59 36.60
N THR A 16 -2.42 0.43 35.96
CA THR A 16 -2.50 0.35 34.50
C THR A 16 -3.94 0.62 34.06
N SER A 17 -4.21 1.86 33.65
CA SER A 17 -5.47 2.23 33.02
C SER A 17 -5.49 1.65 31.60
N ALA A 18 -6.13 0.51 31.41
CA ALA A 18 -6.49 0.00 30.10
C ALA A 18 -7.69 0.82 29.58
N CYS A 19 -7.44 1.79 28.71
CA CYS A 19 -8.52 2.43 27.97
C CYS A 19 -9.02 1.46 26.88
N SER A 20 -10.15 0.80 27.15
CA SER A 20 -10.90 0.06 26.13
C SER A 20 -11.82 1.05 25.41
N TYR A 21 -11.60 1.23 24.13
CA TYR A 21 -12.48 2.02 23.27
C TYR A 21 -13.47 1.08 22.59
N THR A 22 -14.74 1.19 22.92
CA THR A 22 -15.81 0.46 22.23
C THR A 22 -16.51 1.41 21.27
N VAL A 23 -16.32 1.21 19.96
CA VAL A 23 -17.12 1.83 18.93
C VAL A 23 -18.06 0.76 18.38
N ASN A 24 -19.36 0.92 18.62
CA ASN A 24 -20.44 0.09 18.07
C ASN A 24 -20.27 -1.45 18.22
N GLY A 25 -19.89 -1.91 19.42
CA GLY A 25 -20.10 -3.32 19.83
C GLY A 25 -19.16 -4.37 19.26
N THR A 26 -18.17 -4.02 18.44
CA THR A 26 -17.14 -4.93 17.96
C THR A 26 -15.79 -4.60 18.58
N PRO A 27 -15.12 -5.54 19.27
CA PRO A 27 -13.79 -5.28 19.82
C PRO A 27 -12.77 -5.19 18.67
N VAL A 28 -12.19 -4.02 18.46
CA VAL A 28 -11.07 -3.85 17.53
C VAL A 28 -9.79 -4.24 18.25
N SER A 29 -9.15 -5.30 17.79
CA SER A 29 -7.86 -5.74 18.32
C SER A 29 -6.77 -4.71 17.98
N ALA A 30 -6.05 -4.21 18.99
CA ALA A 30 -5.02 -3.17 18.88
C ALA A 30 -3.72 -3.63 18.15
N LYS A 31 -3.81 -4.58 17.23
CA LYS A 31 -2.68 -5.15 16.51
C LYS A 31 -2.65 -4.82 15.02
N ALA A 32 -3.51 -3.91 14.54
CA ALA A 32 -3.56 -3.53 13.13
C ALA A 32 -3.32 -2.03 12.98
N LEU A 33 -2.10 -1.58 13.26
CA LEU A 33 -1.56 -0.34 12.68
C LEU A 33 -0.72 -0.68 11.42
N ASP A 34 -1.22 -1.59 10.61
CA ASP A 34 -0.92 -1.59 9.19
C ASP A 34 -1.90 -0.61 8.57
N VAL A 35 -1.40 0.57 8.29
CA VAL A 35 -2.17 1.63 7.64
C VAL A 35 -2.43 1.20 6.21
N ASP A 36 -3.54 0.51 5.99
CA ASP A 36 -4.03 0.26 4.65
C ASP A 36 -4.33 1.60 3.98
N PRO A 37 -3.80 1.83 2.77
CA PRO A 37 -4.19 2.98 1.98
C PRO A 37 -5.69 2.94 1.71
N PRO A 38 -6.33 4.10 1.49
CA PRO A 38 -7.78 4.21 1.31
C PRO A 38 -8.21 3.66 -0.06
N PHE A 39 -8.19 2.33 -0.21
CA PHE A 39 -8.89 1.69 -1.31
C PHE A 39 -10.33 1.49 -0.88
N SER A 40 -11.26 2.07 -1.64
CA SER A 40 -12.69 1.89 -1.40
C SER A 40 -13.08 0.43 -1.51
N SER A 41 -13.43 -0.18 -0.40
CA SER A 41 -14.16 -1.45 -0.38
C SER A 41 -15.66 -1.16 -0.51
N GLN A 42 -16.09 -0.72 -1.71
CA GLN A 42 -17.51 -0.58 -1.99
C GLN A 42 -18.15 -1.97 -1.94
N PRO A 43 -19.13 -2.23 -1.06
CA PRO A 43 -19.82 -3.51 -1.03
C PRO A 43 -20.54 -3.70 -2.36
N SER A 44 -20.00 -4.57 -3.20
CA SER A 44 -20.61 -4.93 -4.48
C SER A 44 -21.89 -5.69 -4.20
N ALA A 45 -23.02 -5.12 -4.61
CA ALA A 45 -24.24 -5.90 -4.80
C ALA A 45 -23.92 -7.08 -5.74
N PRO A 46 -24.48 -8.28 -5.53
CA PRO A 46 -24.22 -9.43 -6.37
C PRO A 46 -24.75 -9.16 -7.76
N SER A 47 -23.91 -8.63 -8.64
CA SER A 47 -24.21 -8.49 -10.06
C SER A 47 -23.87 -9.81 -10.73
N THR A 48 -24.88 -10.65 -10.92
CA THR A 48 -24.80 -11.92 -11.68
C THR A 48 -24.75 -11.69 -13.19
N THR A 49 -24.06 -10.68 -13.65
CA THR A 49 -23.77 -10.54 -15.08
C THR A 49 -22.36 -11.05 -15.30
N LYS A 50 -22.26 -12.32 -15.72
CA LYS A 50 -21.05 -12.87 -16.34
C LYS A 50 -20.74 -11.99 -17.55
N ARG A 51 -19.86 -11.01 -17.37
CA ARG A 51 -19.20 -10.36 -18.50
C ARG A 51 -18.35 -11.42 -19.19
N PRO A 52 -18.37 -11.54 -20.52
CA PRO A 52 -17.42 -12.44 -21.19
C PRO A 52 -16.03 -12.10 -20.69
N ALA A 53 -15.33 -13.06 -20.16
CA ALA A 53 -13.91 -12.95 -19.87
C ALA A 53 -13.25 -12.55 -21.19
N GLY A 54 -12.75 -11.32 -21.27
CA GLY A 54 -11.81 -10.96 -22.30
C GLY A 54 -10.68 -11.98 -22.18
N ASN A 55 -10.27 -12.61 -23.27
CA ASN A 55 -9.30 -13.70 -23.33
C ASN A 55 -7.86 -13.30 -22.95
N GLY A 56 -7.69 -12.23 -22.19
CA GLY A 56 -6.44 -11.79 -21.61
C GLY A 56 -6.47 -12.03 -20.11
N SER A 57 -6.26 -13.27 -19.67
CA SER A 57 -5.81 -13.52 -18.31
C SER A 57 -4.54 -12.70 -18.14
N VAL A 58 -4.59 -11.66 -17.32
CA VAL A 58 -3.38 -11.00 -16.84
C VAL A 58 -2.62 -12.10 -16.13
N GLY A 59 -1.53 -12.55 -16.73
CA GLY A 59 -0.61 -13.43 -16.04
C GLY A 59 -0.23 -12.80 -14.69
N ASP A 60 0.61 -13.44 -13.95
CA ASP A 60 1.11 -12.92 -12.68
C ASP A 60 1.67 -11.48 -12.85
N ILE A 61 0.90 -10.46 -12.40
CA ILE A 61 1.32 -9.05 -12.46
C ILE A 61 2.62 -8.84 -11.71
N CYS A 62 2.88 -9.66 -10.70
CA CYS A 62 4.08 -9.61 -9.90
C CYS A 62 5.33 -10.06 -10.69
N SER A 63 5.15 -10.80 -11.77
CA SER A 63 6.23 -11.18 -12.67
C SER A 63 6.54 -10.15 -13.77
N LEU A 64 5.62 -9.22 -14.01
CA LEU A 64 5.78 -8.20 -15.07
C LEU A 64 6.80 -7.13 -14.69
N VAL A 65 6.91 -6.78 -13.42
CA VAL A 65 7.78 -5.73 -12.92
C VAL A 65 8.92 -6.34 -12.13
N GLY A 66 10.14 -5.97 -12.45
CA GLY A 66 11.31 -6.35 -11.69
C GLY A 66 11.98 -5.14 -11.03
N TRP A 67 12.93 -5.38 -10.14
CA TRP A 67 13.69 -4.29 -9.51
C TRP A 67 14.40 -3.38 -10.52
N GLY A 68 14.77 -3.91 -11.70
CA GLY A 68 15.37 -3.12 -12.78
C GLY A 68 14.43 -2.10 -13.42
N ASP A 69 13.13 -2.28 -13.27
CA ASP A 69 12.09 -1.39 -13.80
C ASP A 69 11.72 -0.28 -12.81
N LEU A 70 12.15 -0.41 -11.55
CA LEU A 70 11.83 0.52 -10.48
C LEU A 70 12.92 1.60 -10.33
N PRO A 71 12.58 2.79 -9.86
CA PRO A 71 13.52 3.90 -9.74
C PRO A 71 14.54 3.76 -8.61
N TYR A 72 14.61 2.59 -7.96
CA TYR A 72 15.45 2.37 -6.79
C TYR A 72 16.75 1.67 -7.14
N ASP A 73 17.84 2.10 -6.51
CA ASP A 73 19.13 1.40 -6.64
C ASP A 73 19.20 0.29 -5.58
N VAL A 74 19.05 -0.95 -6.03
CA VAL A 74 19.11 -2.14 -5.19
C VAL A 74 20.26 -3.03 -5.61
N ARG A 75 20.88 -3.74 -4.64
CA ARG A 75 22.02 -4.62 -4.90
C ARG A 75 21.65 -5.81 -5.77
N ASP A 76 20.51 -6.43 -5.49
CA ASP A 76 20.03 -7.59 -6.22
C ASP A 76 18.79 -7.24 -7.04
N LYS A 77 19.02 -6.84 -8.28
CA LYS A 77 17.93 -6.49 -9.23
C LYS A 77 17.15 -7.71 -9.72
N ASN A 78 17.60 -8.92 -9.39
CA ASN A 78 16.92 -10.18 -9.72
C ASN A 78 16.05 -10.69 -8.55
N ALA A 79 16.12 -10.04 -7.38
CA ALA A 79 15.27 -10.41 -6.26
C ALA A 79 13.80 -10.32 -6.68
N LYS A 80 13.08 -11.39 -6.36
CA LYS A 80 11.63 -11.44 -6.64
C LYS A 80 10.88 -10.55 -5.67
N PRO A 81 9.71 -10.01 -6.08
CA PRO A 81 8.82 -9.32 -5.16
C PRO A 81 8.34 -10.28 -4.07
N THR A 82 8.01 -9.74 -2.93
CA THR A 82 7.30 -10.49 -1.90
C THR A 82 5.81 -10.47 -2.23
N GLU A 83 5.19 -11.64 -2.29
CA GLU A 83 3.74 -11.73 -2.33
C GLU A 83 3.18 -11.19 -1.02
N THR A 84 2.08 -10.46 -1.10
CA THR A 84 1.41 -9.88 0.06
C THR A 84 -0.07 -10.22 -0.01
N ASP A 85 -0.58 -10.81 1.03
CA ASP A 85 -1.99 -11.18 1.17
C ASP A 85 -2.67 -10.26 2.19
N TYR A 86 -2.61 -8.94 1.92
CA TYR A 86 -3.17 -7.97 2.84
C TYR A 86 -4.69 -7.80 2.73
N ASP A 87 -5.24 -8.11 1.56
CA ASP A 87 -6.65 -7.81 1.30
C ASP A 87 -7.21 -8.79 0.26
N ALA A 88 -8.12 -9.64 0.70
CA ALA A 88 -8.80 -10.62 -0.15
C ALA A 88 -9.69 -9.99 -1.26
N THR A 89 -9.80 -8.65 -1.31
CA THR A 89 -10.50 -7.96 -2.40
C THR A 89 -9.65 -7.82 -3.66
N PHE A 90 -8.36 -8.11 -3.58
CA PHE A 90 -7.43 -8.10 -4.70
C PHE A 90 -7.08 -9.53 -5.11
N ASP A 91 -7.04 -9.77 -6.41
CA ASP A 91 -6.72 -11.08 -6.95
C ASP A 91 -5.21 -11.36 -6.91
N GLN A 92 -4.40 -10.31 -6.98
CA GLN A 92 -2.95 -10.38 -6.85
C GLN A 92 -2.41 -9.16 -6.09
N SER A 93 -1.42 -9.40 -5.25
CA SER A 93 -0.73 -8.34 -4.52
C SER A 93 0.74 -8.68 -4.32
N CYS A 94 1.62 -7.75 -4.65
CA CYS A 94 3.06 -7.94 -4.51
C CYS A 94 3.77 -6.64 -4.15
N LYS A 95 4.90 -6.79 -3.48
CA LYS A 95 5.63 -5.69 -2.90
C LYS A 95 7.12 -5.81 -3.19
N TRP A 96 7.71 -4.73 -3.64
CA TRP A 96 9.14 -4.50 -3.68
C TRP A 96 9.48 -3.49 -2.60
N GLN A 97 10.30 -3.86 -1.65
CA GLN A 97 10.72 -2.99 -0.57
C GLN A 97 12.22 -3.14 -0.30
N THR A 98 12.88 -2.03 -0.09
CA THR A 98 14.25 -1.94 0.39
C THR A 98 14.35 -0.79 1.38
N SER A 99 15.54 -0.61 1.99
CA SER A 99 15.76 0.49 2.93
C SER A 99 16.91 1.37 2.45
N VAL A 100 16.76 2.67 2.67
CA VAL A 100 17.80 3.68 2.46
C VAL A 100 18.12 4.31 3.83
N GLY A 101 19.20 3.87 4.46
CA GLY A 101 19.41 4.09 5.89
C GLY A 101 18.34 3.35 6.69
N ASP A 102 17.64 4.07 7.57
CA ASP A 102 16.56 3.53 8.40
C ASP A 102 15.16 3.78 7.77
N LEU A 103 15.10 4.25 6.53
CA LEU A 103 13.86 4.66 5.87
C LEU A 103 13.49 3.66 4.77
N ASP A 104 12.24 3.25 4.76
CA ASP A 104 11.72 2.35 3.75
C ASP A 104 11.43 3.07 2.43
N VAL A 105 11.76 2.40 1.34
CA VAL A 105 11.41 2.77 -0.02
C VAL A 105 10.87 1.55 -0.76
N GLY A 106 9.86 1.75 -1.58
CA GLY A 106 9.31 0.61 -2.31
C GLY A 106 8.03 0.89 -3.06
N VAL A 107 7.54 -0.17 -3.70
CA VAL A 107 6.29 -0.18 -4.47
C VAL A 107 5.48 -1.39 -4.06
N THR A 108 4.18 -1.21 -3.88
CA THR A 108 3.20 -2.30 -3.80
C THR A 108 2.27 -2.20 -4.99
N LEU A 109 2.07 -3.31 -5.69
CA LEU A 109 1.04 -3.44 -6.73
C LEU A 109 -0.12 -4.25 -6.16
N ARG A 110 -1.34 -3.83 -6.49
CA ARG A 110 -2.58 -4.55 -6.18
C ARG A 110 -3.41 -4.62 -7.46
N PHE A 111 -3.79 -5.80 -7.87
CA PHE A 111 -4.57 -6.02 -9.07
C PHE A 111 -5.93 -6.64 -8.75
N ARG A 112 -6.95 -6.18 -9.46
CA ARG A 112 -8.32 -6.71 -9.37
C ARG A 112 -8.83 -7.02 -10.77
N GLU A 113 -9.13 -8.28 -11.03
CA GLU A 113 -9.63 -8.73 -12.32
C GLU A 113 -11.10 -8.31 -12.52
N GLY A 114 -11.43 -7.88 -13.73
CA GLY A 114 -12.80 -7.58 -14.15
C GLY A 114 -13.47 -6.38 -13.47
N ARG A 115 -12.78 -5.67 -12.61
CA ARG A 115 -13.32 -4.53 -11.87
C ARG A 115 -12.30 -3.40 -11.75
N PRO A 116 -12.69 -2.14 -11.96
CA PRO A 116 -11.83 -1.01 -11.71
C PRO A 116 -11.53 -0.88 -10.20
N ILE A 117 -10.42 -0.23 -9.89
CA ILE A 117 -10.09 0.24 -8.55
C ILE A 117 -10.34 1.75 -8.53
N SER A 118 -10.97 2.24 -7.48
CA SER A 118 -11.19 3.65 -7.25
C SER A 118 -10.59 4.09 -5.93
N LEU A 119 -10.23 5.37 -5.85
CA LEU A 119 -9.80 6.01 -4.61
C LEU A 119 -10.98 6.76 -4.00
N ASP A 120 -11.15 6.69 -2.68
CA ASP A 120 -12.13 7.48 -1.94
C ASP A 120 -11.77 8.97 -1.94
N GLN A 121 -10.47 9.26 -2.02
CA GLN A 121 -9.92 10.60 -2.08
C GLN A 121 -8.87 10.68 -3.19
N SER A 122 -8.80 11.80 -3.87
CA SER A 122 -7.77 12.05 -4.89
C SER A 122 -7.31 13.51 -4.84
N ASN A 123 -6.06 13.72 -5.19
CA ASN A 123 -5.49 15.07 -5.39
C ASN A 123 -5.55 15.49 -6.86
N GLY A 124 -5.81 14.56 -7.76
CA GLY A 124 -5.90 14.85 -9.19
C GLY A 124 -5.75 13.62 -10.07
N GLU A 125 -5.55 13.91 -11.34
CA GLU A 125 -5.44 12.92 -12.41
C GLU A 125 -4.34 13.35 -13.38
N PHE A 126 -3.72 12.37 -14.01
CA PHE A 126 -2.82 12.59 -15.15
C PHE A 126 -2.96 11.48 -16.19
N GLN A 127 -2.37 11.66 -17.35
CA GLN A 127 -2.36 10.66 -18.42
C GLN A 127 -1.04 9.92 -18.46
N VAL A 128 -1.12 8.59 -18.66
CA VAL A 128 0.02 7.74 -19.01
C VAL A 128 -0.38 6.96 -20.25
N GLY A 129 0.23 7.26 -21.39
CA GLY A 129 -0.25 6.78 -22.67
C GLY A 129 -1.69 7.25 -22.92
N ASP A 130 -2.58 6.32 -23.18
CA ASP A 130 -4.02 6.54 -23.36
C ASP A 130 -4.84 6.34 -22.07
N ARG A 131 -4.18 5.97 -20.97
CA ARG A 131 -4.85 5.68 -19.70
C ARG A 131 -4.89 6.89 -18.78
N LYS A 132 -6.03 7.08 -18.16
CA LYS A 132 -6.21 8.01 -17.06
C LYS A 132 -5.76 7.36 -15.76
N VAL A 133 -4.90 8.05 -15.03
CA VAL A 133 -4.40 7.63 -13.71
C VAL A 133 -4.90 8.64 -12.69
N THR A 134 -5.65 8.18 -11.71
CA THR A 134 -6.07 8.98 -10.56
C THR A 134 -5.07 8.76 -9.43
N TYR A 135 -4.67 9.82 -8.71
CA TYR A 135 -3.69 9.67 -7.64
C TYR A 135 -4.11 10.37 -6.34
N PHE A 136 -3.57 9.86 -5.25
CA PHE A 136 -3.68 10.46 -3.92
C PHE A 136 -2.28 10.58 -3.29
N ASP A 137 -1.84 11.83 -3.13
CA ASP A 137 -0.55 12.19 -2.53
C ASP A 137 -0.70 12.30 -1.01
N ARG A 138 0.06 11.49 -0.27
CA ARG A 138 0.08 11.46 1.20
C ARG A 138 1.42 11.91 1.77
N THR A 139 2.19 12.68 1.03
CA THR A 139 3.50 13.16 1.47
C THR A 139 3.42 14.14 2.64
N THR A 140 2.29 14.82 2.79
CA THR A 140 2.06 15.80 3.88
C THR A 140 1.26 15.24 5.04
N ASP A 141 0.83 13.99 4.99
CA ASP A 141 0.10 13.33 6.08
C ASP A 141 1.09 12.85 7.16
N PRO A 142 1.14 13.48 8.36
CA PRO A 142 2.11 13.13 9.38
C PRO A 142 1.78 11.79 10.08
N SER A 143 0.62 11.23 9.86
CA SER A 143 0.16 9.97 10.48
C SER A 143 0.66 8.74 9.75
N VAL A 144 1.20 8.89 8.54
CA VAL A 144 1.66 7.78 7.70
C VAL A 144 3.03 8.08 7.10
N GLN A 145 3.71 7.03 6.66
CA GLN A 145 4.93 7.20 5.89
C GLN A 145 4.63 7.92 4.57
N PRO A 146 5.50 8.87 4.13
CA PRO A 146 5.34 9.55 2.86
C PRO A 146 5.07 8.56 1.72
N SER A 147 3.94 8.74 1.05
CA SER A 147 3.47 7.80 0.04
C SER A 147 2.63 8.48 -1.02
N CYS A 148 2.52 7.82 -2.18
CA CYS A 148 1.57 8.18 -3.22
C CYS A 148 0.84 6.92 -3.68
N VAL A 149 -0.48 7.01 -3.76
CA VAL A 149 -1.34 5.93 -4.24
C VAL A 149 -1.88 6.31 -5.59
N LEU A 150 -1.75 5.42 -6.56
CA LEU A 150 -2.26 5.63 -7.91
C LEU A 150 -3.18 4.46 -8.29
N VAL A 151 -4.21 4.75 -9.08
CA VAL A 151 -5.09 3.73 -9.64
C VAL A 151 -5.34 4.00 -11.11
N MET A 152 -5.44 2.93 -11.89
CA MET A 152 -5.80 2.99 -13.32
C MET A 152 -6.47 1.71 -13.78
N ASP A 153 -7.17 1.78 -14.89
CA ASP A 153 -7.64 0.60 -15.60
C ASP A 153 -6.45 -0.14 -16.20
N TYR A 154 -6.44 -1.47 -16.09
CA TYR A 154 -5.35 -2.31 -16.55
C TYR A 154 -5.85 -3.69 -16.93
N ALA A 155 -5.57 -4.13 -18.15
CA ALA A 155 -5.80 -5.50 -18.64
C ALA A 155 -7.17 -6.09 -18.27
N GLY A 156 -8.23 -5.33 -18.49
CA GLY A 156 -9.61 -5.75 -18.22
C GLY A 156 -10.04 -5.70 -16.75
N GLY A 157 -9.21 -5.17 -15.89
CA GLY A 157 -9.47 -4.93 -14.48
C GLY A 157 -8.97 -3.57 -14.01
N GLY A 158 -8.50 -3.50 -12.78
CA GLY A 158 -7.88 -2.32 -12.22
C GLY A 158 -6.57 -2.64 -11.50
N VAL A 159 -5.61 -1.73 -11.56
CA VAL A 159 -4.37 -1.81 -10.79
C VAL A 159 -4.23 -0.62 -9.86
N GLY A 160 -3.85 -0.90 -8.62
CA GLY A 160 -3.41 0.07 -7.63
C GLY A 160 -1.89 -0.01 -7.48
N ILE A 161 -1.25 1.14 -7.46
CA ILE A 161 0.19 1.31 -7.28
C ILE A 161 0.38 2.15 -6.02
N ILE A 162 1.07 1.61 -5.03
CA ILE A 162 1.40 2.34 -3.81
C ILE A 162 2.90 2.51 -3.78
N VAL A 163 3.36 3.75 -3.80
CA VAL A 163 4.78 4.08 -3.68
C VAL A 163 5.05 4.65 -2.31
N ILE A 164 6.07 4.16 -1.65
CA ILE A 164 6.60 4.70 -0.40
C ILE A 164 8.05 5.17 -0.62
N ASP A 165 8.38 6.35 -0.13
CA ASP A 165 9.75 6.87 -0.16
C ASP A 165 10.00 7.78 1.04
N GLY A 166 10.35 7.17 2.16
CA GLY A 166 10.75 7.90 3.36
C GLY A 166 12.04 8.67 3.20
N SER A 167 12.86 8.35 2.20
CA SER A 167 14.17 8.95 1.99
C SER A 167 14.15 10.25 1.18
N ALA A 168 13.10 10.47 0.38
CA ALA A 168 12.98 11.56 -0.59
C ALA A 168 14.14 11.65 -1.62
N ARG A 169 14.89 10.56 -1.81
CA ARG A 169 16.09 10.55 -2.68
C ARG A 169 15.75 10.36 -4.16
N PHE A 170 14.61 9.79 -4.47
CA PHE A 170 14.26 9.38 -5.83
C PHE A 170 13.33 10.36 -6.53
N GLY A 171 13.21 11.58 -5.98
CA GLY A 171 12.36 12.65 -6.50
C GLY A 171 10.93 12.61 -5.95
N PRO A 172 9.99 13.37 -6.52
CA PRO A 172 8.60 13.40 -6.06
C PRO A 172 7.97 12.00 -6.10
N ILE A 173 7.31 11.61 -5.01
CA ILE A 173 6.83 10.22 -4.84
C ILE A 173 5.78 9.87 -5.91
N CYS A 174 4.88 10.78 -6.25
CA CYS A 174 3.89 10.52 -7.28
C CYS A 174 4.51 10.39 -8.69
N ASP A 175 5.63 11.07 -8.96
CA ASP A 175 6.37 10.90 -10.21
C ASP A 175 7.05 9.52 -10.31
N GLN A 176 7.47 8.97 -9.17
CA GLN A 176 7.96 7.59 -9.11
C GLN A 176 6.81 6.62 -9.45
N GLY A 177 5.62 6.83 -8.89
CA GLY A 177 4.43 6.04 -9.21
C GLY A 177 4.04 6.14 -10.68
N LYS A 178 4.17 7.33 -11.29
CA LYS A 178 3.94 7.52 -12.72
C LYS A 178 4.88 6.65 -13.57
N LYS A 179 6.18 6.60 -13.23
CA LYS A 179 7.14 5.73 -13.93
C LYS A 179 6.75 4.25 -13.82
N VAL A 180 6.27 3.81 -12.65
CA VAL A 180 5.78 2.43 -12.48
C VAL A 180 4.55 2.17 -13.35
N ALA A 181 3.62 3.11 -13.44
CA ALA A 181 2.45 3.01 -14.33
C ALA A 181 2.87 2.92 -15.81
N GLU A 182 3.87 3.70 -16.23
CA GLU A 182 4.44 3.63 -17.59
C GLU A 182 5.03 2.25 -17.89
N VAL A 183 5.77 1.66 -16.94
CA VAL A 183 6.34 0.31 -17.08
C VAL A 183 5.23 -0.74 -17.19
N LEU A 184 4.21 -0.65 -16.35
CA LEU A 184 3.08 -1.58 -16.39
C LEU A 184 2.37 -1.52 -17.75
N LEU A 185 2.06 -0.33 -18.25
CA LEU A 185 1.39 -0.16 -19.54
C LEU A 185 2.25 -0.66 -20.70
N ALA A 186 3.56 -0.44 -20.66
CA ALA A 186 4.48 -0.96 -21.67
C ALA A 186 4.52 -2.51 -21.71
N LYS A 187 4.14 -3.16 -20.61
CA LYS A 187 4.11 -4.61 -20.45
C LYS A 187 2.68 -5.18 -20.39
N GLU A 188 1.68 -4.33 -20.60
CA GLU A 188 0.29 -4.76 -20.57
C GLU A 188 0.04 -5.82 -21.65
N PRO A 189 -0.52 -7.00 -21.30
CA PRO A 189 -0.88 -7.99 -22.29
C PRO A 189 -1.89 -7.41 -23.29
N ASN A 190 -1.60 -7.53 -24.57
CA ASN A 190 -2.56 -7.14 -25.62
C ASN A 190 -3.84 -7.95 -25.43
N GLY A 191 -4.96 -7.29 -25.13
CA GLY A 191 -6.28 -7.88 -25.00
C GLY A 191 -6.86 -8.31 -26.36
#